data_babf840ed9b78f6ab607c559fc2ce504
#
_entry.id   babf840ed9b78f6ab607c559fc2ce504
#
_cell.length_a   1.000
_cell.length_b   1.000
_cell.length_c   1.000
_cell.angle_alpha   90.00
_cell.angle_beta   90.00
_cell.angle_gamma   90.00
#
_symmetry.space_group_name_H-M   'P 1'
#
loop_
_entity.id
_entity.type
_entity.pdbx_description
1 polymer ?
#
loop_
_entity_poly.entity_id
_entity_poly.type
_entity_poly.pdbx_seq_one_letter_code
_entity_poly.pdbx_strand_id
1 'polypeptide(L)'
;MNTCKLIFRNVCKNIRDYLIYFLTLTLSVSLFYAFNSISDQPAFSNMGMTGTLLYRQLGIMLSTLSTMIAVVLAFLILYANQFLLKRRKKELGVYMMLGMKKGRISRLFAGETLCVGIIALGTGLLLGFFFSQGFSLIALRLFAINLEKFRIVFSAGALRQTVLCFTIIFFIVMLFNIRSVTNVKLIDLLTDGRKNESMQNENRILPVCLFLLSLLCIGISAALFNKNGVLPSHENNLFQLAAAALVAGTFLLFYSLSAVFMQVASARKCFYLKGLNTFLVRQIGSKIRTNYLVVTVVCGLLTITICAVSIGASTALAMNKMSQSATPYDLNVLSNVSVDGDSDIAAYLAAHDITISNYAKATEQISVYEADMTYSELFEGQKVKFWPIDEKVPDSKVSVISISDLNRALAMQNKAPITLNDGQYLLNCNYNGTYRYIAAALQSHPEITVGGVTLQRAEDKVLQETYIMTSVGNNDRGTLIVPDSVTASLEKDVNALLVQYEPNADCIYRCSSDACTEF
;
A
#
# COMPACT_ATOMS: atom_id res chain seq x y z
N MET A 1 -14.08 50.81 -10.77
CA MET A 1 -14.17 49.53 -11.47
C MET A 1 -14.01 48.43 -10.43
N ASN A 2 -15.05 47.57 -10.23
CA ASN A 2 -15.01 46.55 -9.18
C ASN A 2 -13.85 45.59 -9.41
N THR A 3 -13.02 45.39 -8.40
CA THR A 3 -11.82 44.54 -8.46
C THR A 3 -12.15 43.09 -8.94
N CYS A 4 -13.30 42.56 -8.56
CA CYS A 4 -13.79 41.26 -9.00
C CYS A 4 -14.03 41.17 -10.54
N LYS A 5 -14.62 42.23 -11.13
CA LYS A 5 -14.87 42.28 -12.57
C LYS A 5 -13.57 42.37 -13.37
N LEU A 6 -12.54 43.02 -12.81
CA LEU A 6 -11.21 43.10 -13.36
C LEU A 6 -10.51 41.72 -13.33
N ILE A 7 -10.59 41.01 -12.18
CA ILE A 7 -10.04 39.68 -11.99
C ILE A 7 -10.60 38.71 -13.03
N PHE A 8 -11.92 38.61 -13.13
CA PHE A 8 -12.58 37.70 -14.05
C PHE A 8 -12.21 38.00 -15.52
N ARG A 9 -12.22 39.28 -15.91
CA ARG A 9 -11.84 39.71 -17.26
C ARG A 9 -10.40 39.40 -17.59
N ASN A 10 -9.48 39.52 -16.62
CA ASN A 10 -8.07 39.17 -16.81
C ASN A 10 -7.86 37.66 -16.98
N VAL A 11 -8.56 36.84 -16.20
CA VAL A 11 -8.49 35.38 -16.31
C VAL A 11 -9.01 34.94 -17.69
N CYS A 12 -10.17 35.47 -18.15
CA CYS A 12 -10.72 35.14 -19.45
C CYS A 12 -9.84 35.62 -20.61
N LYS A 13 -9.21 36.78 -20.50
CA LYS A 13 -8.34 37.31 -21.55
C LYS A 13 -7.02 36.55 -21.69
N ASN A 14 -6.47 36.06 -20.57
CA ASN A 14 -5.19 35.37 -20.52
C ASN A 14 -5.33 33.85 -20.26
N ILE A 15 -6.41 33.26 -20.73
CA ILE A 15 -6.75 31.85 -20.46
C ILE A 15 -5.61 30.89 -20.82
N ARG A 16 -4.83 31.18 -21.85
CA ARG A 16 -3.72 30.37 -22.31
C ARG A 16 -2.58 30.28 -21.29
N ASP A 17 -2.36 31.30 -20.50
CA ASP A 17 -1.34 31.33 -19.46
C ASP A 17 -1.78 30.61 -18.19
N TYR A 18 -3.08 30.64 -17.90
CA TYR A 18 -3.67 29.90 -16.77
C TYR A 18 -3.97 28.44 -17.06
N LEU A 19 -3.99 28.00 -18.35
CA LEU A 19 -4.42 26.67 -18.74
C LEU A 19 -3.61 25.56 -18.07
N ILE A 20 -2.28 25.70 -18.02
CA ILE A 20 -1.39 24.72 -17.39
C ILE A 20 -1.69 24.62 -15.89
N TYR A 21 -1.84 25.77 -15.24
CA TYR A 21 -2.18 25.84 -13.81
C TYR A 21 -3.57 25.23 -13.53
N PHE A 22 -4.56 25.58 -14.34
CA PHE A 22 -5.91 25.03 -14.26
C PHE A 22 -5.94 23.51 -14.45
N LEU A 23 -5.29 22.99 -15.49
CA LEU A 23 -5.20 21.54 -15.72
C LEU A 23 -4.52 20.80 -14.56
N THR A 24 -3.42 21.35 -14.06
CA THR A 24 -2.71 20.75 -12.91
C THR A 24 -3.61 20.68 -11.69
N LEU A 25 -4.32 21.76 -11.38
CA LEU A 25 -5.27 21.81 -10.25
C LEU A 25 -6.43 20.82 -10.45
N THR A 26 -7.07 20.84 -11.62
CA THR A 26 -8.22 20.00 -11.93
C THR A 26 -7.85 18.51 -11.83
N LEU A 27 -6.71 18.10 -12.39
CA LEU A 27 -6.22 16.72 -12.29
C LEU A 27 -5.86 16.36 -10.84
N SER A 28 -5.22 17.26 -10.11
CA SER A 28 -4.88 17.03 -8.70
C SER A 28 -6.12 16.81 -7.84
N VAL A 29 -7.14 17.65 -7.98
CA VAL A 29 -8.42 17.52 -7.27
C VAL A 29 -9.10 16.20 -7.65
N SER A 30 -9.17 15.90 -8.95
CA SER A 30 -9.88 14.72 -9.44
C SER A 30 -9.22 13.42 -8.97
N LEU A 31 -7.89 13.33 -9.01
CA LEU A 31 -7.15 12.17 -8.53
C LEU A 31 -7.26 11.99 -7.03
N PHE A 32 -7.18 13.09 -6.26
CA PHE A 32 -7.30 13.04 -4.80
C PHE A 32 -8.70 12.60 -4.35
N TYR A 33 -9.75 13.15 -4.97
CA TYR A 33 -11.12 12.71 -4.70
C TYR A 33 -11.33 11.25 -5.08
N ALA A 34 -10.91 10.85 -6.28
CA ALA A 34 -11.08 9.49 -6.78
C ALA A 34 -10.39 8.46 -5.88
N PHE A 35 -9.17 8.76 -5.40
CA PHE A 35 -8.44 7.88 -4.49
C PHE A 35 -9.14 7.74 -3.13
N ASN A 36 -9.56 8.86 -2.53
CA ASN A 36 -10.23 8.82 -1.22
C ASN A 36 -11.63 8.22 -1.27
N SER A 37 -12.29 8.23 -2.44
CA SER A 37 -13.61 7.63 -2.63
C SER A 37 -13.59 6.09 -2.64
N ILE A 38 -12.43 5.46 -2.84
CA ILE A 38 -12.30 3.98 -2.88
C ILE A 38 -12.72 3.38 -1.54
N SER A 39 -12.31 3.99 -0.42
CA SER A 39 -12.60 3.47 0.93
C SER A 39 -14.08 3.48 1.31
N ASP A 40 -14.89 4.30 0.65
CA ASP A 40 -16.33 4.41 0.95
C ASP A 40 -17.20 3.45 0.11
N GLN A 41 -16.60 2.54 -0.64
CA GLN A 41 -17.34 1.53 -1.40
C GLN A 41 -17.94 0.48 -0.45
N PRO A 42 -19.26 0.18 -0.56
CA PRO A 42 -19.94 -0.78 0.31
C PRO A 42 -19.35 -2.19 0.23
N ALA A 43 -18.71 -2.53 -0.88
CA ALA A 43 -18.04 -3.81 -1.06
C ALA A 43 -16.90 -4.03 -0.05
N PHE A 44 -16.28 -2.95 0.47
CA PHE A 44 -15.25 -3.03 1.51
C PHE A 44 -15.82 -2.96 2.93
N SER A 45 -17.03 -2.42 3.14
CA SER A 45 -17.63 -2.23 4.47
C SER A 45 -18.46 -3.44 4.95
N ASN A 46 -18.97 -4.29 4.04
CA ASN A 46 -19.83 -5.42 4.36
C ASN A 46 -19.06 -6.75 4.57
N MET A 47 -17.81 -6.67 4.97
CA MET A 47 -17.06 -7.84 5.41
C MET A 47 -17.38 -8.11 6.88
N GLY A 48 -17.78 -9.34 7.23
CA GLY A 48 -18.17 -9.77 8.57
C GLY A 48 -17.12 -9.47 9.67
N MET A 49 -17.35 -9.95 10.89
CA MET A 49 -16.58 -9.57 12.09
C MET A 49 -15.04 -9.65 11.93
N THR A 50 -14.53 -10.60 11.16
CA THR A 50 -13.10 -10.72 10.83
C THR A 50 -12.66 -9.72 9.77
N GLY A 51 -13.57 -9.29 8.89
CA GLY A 51 -13.36 -8.21 7.95
C GLY A 51 -13.14 -6.87 8.63
N THR A 52 -13.62 -6.65 9.86
CA THR A 52 -13.43 -5.38 10.58
C THR A 52 -11.99 -5.10 10.95
N LEU A 53 -11.19 -6.10 11.30
CA LEU A 53 -9.75 -5.92 11.58
C LEU A 53 -8.95 -5.65 10.30
N LEU A 54 -9.22 -6.41 9.22
CA LEU A 54 -8.61 -6.19 7.91
C LEU A 54 -9.03 -4.84 7.33
N TYR A 55 -10.32 -4.49 7.43
CA TYR A 55 -10.84 -3.18 7.00
C TYR A 55 -10.18 -2.03 7.76
N ARG A 56 -9.98 -2.16 9.08
CA ARG A 56 -9.27 -1.15 9.89
C ARG A 56 -7.82 -0.99 9.45
N GLN A 57 -7.11 -2.08 9.19
CA GLN A 57 -5.72 -2.01 8.68
C GLN A 57 -5.64 -1.41 7.28
N LEU A 58 -6.53 -1.81 6.36
CA LEU A 58 -6.65 -1.20 5.03
C LEU A 58 -6.99 0.28 5.13
N GLY A 59 -7.89 0.67 6.02
CA GLY A 59 -8.25 2.07 6.28
C GLY A 59 -7.04 2.91 6.75
N ILE A 60 -6.21 2.40 7.64
CA ILE A 60 -4.97 3.06 8.09
C ILE A 60 -3.98 3.19 6.91
N MET A 61 -3.79 2.15 6.11
CA MET A 61 -2.92 2.18 4.93
C MET A 61 -3.41 3.21 3.90
N LEU A 62 -4.70 3.20 3.58
CA LEU A 62 -5.30 4.15 2.64
C LEU A 62 -5.21 5.60 3.14
N SER A 63 -5.42 5.83 4.44
CA SER A 63 -5.27 7.16 5.05
C SER A 63 -3.82 7.67 4.99
N THR A 64 -2.86 6.80 5.24
CA THR A 64 -1.43 7.14 5.14
C THR A 64 -1.04 7.49 3.70
N LEU A 65 -1.49 6.67 2.73
CA LEU A 65 -1.27 6.93 1.30
C LEU A 65 -1.96 8.23 0.86
N SER A 66 -3.19 8.49 1.31
CA SER A 66 -3.91 9.74 1.04
C SER A 66 -3.14 10.97 1.52
N THR A 67 -2.56 10.90 2.72
CA THR A 67 -1.73 11.99 3.26
C THR A 67 -0.48 12.21 2.41
N MET A 68 0.19 11.14 1.99
CA MET A 68 1.35 11.23 1.08
C MET A 68 0.96 11.88 -0.26
N ILE A 69 -0.16 11.45 -0.86
CA ILE A 69 -0.67 12.02 -2.11
C ILE A 69 -0.99 13.51 -1.91
N ALA A 70 -1.60 13.92 -0.80
CA ALA A 70 -1.88 15.32 -0.49
C ALA A 70 -0.61 16.19 -0.50
N VAL A 71 0.47 15.72 0.13
CA VAL A 71 1.77 16.43 0.16
C VAL A 71 2.35 16.56 -1.24
N VAL A 72 2.31 15.49 -2.03
CA VAL A 72 2.76 15.47 -3.43
C VAL A 72 2.00 16.50 -4.26
N LEU A 73 0.67 16.49 -4.17
CA LEU A 73 -0.18 17.40 -4.91
C LEU A 73 0.00 18.85 -4.47
N ALA A 74 0.16 19.10 -3.16
CA ALA A 74 0.47 20.44 -2.64
C ALA A 74 1.75 20.99 -3.27
N PHE A 75 2.81 20.18 -3.35
CA PHE A 75 4.05 20.58 -3.99
C PHE A 75 3.87 20.86 -5.49
N LEU A 76 3.16 19.99 -6.21
CA LEU A 76 2.86 20.17 -7.63
C LEU A 76 2.10 21.48 -7.91
N ILE A 77 1.13 21.79 -7.06
CA ILE A 77 0.32 23.02 -7.16
C ILE A 77 1.18 24.25 -6.88
N LEU A 78 2.03 24.21 -5.85
CA LEU A 78 2.98 25.29 -5.56
C LEU A 78 3.94 25.53 -6.73
N TYR A 79 4.43 24.44 -7.34
CA TYR A 79 5.29 24.53 -8.52
C TYR A 79 4.58 25.12 -9.73
N ALA A 80 3.37 24.63 -10.05
CA ALA A 80 2.56 25.18 -11.13
C ALA A 80 2.25 26.66 -10.93
N ASN A 81 1.99 27.05 -9.68
CA ASN A 81 1.80 28.46 -9.32
C ASN A 81 3.07 29.31 -9.50
N GLN A 82 4.25 28.80 -9.12
CA GLN A 82 5.52 29.50 -9.40
C GLN A 82 5.76 29.66 -10.89
N PHE A 83 5.43 28.67 -11.70
CA PHE A 83 5.53 28.75 -13.15
C PHE A 83 4.60 29.82 -13.73
N LEU A 84 3.36 29.89 -13.25
CA LEU A 84 2.40 30.93 -13.60
C LEU A 84 2.94 32.32 -13.25
N LEU A 85 3.48 32.50 -12.02
CA LEU A 85 4.07 33.76 -11.59
C LEU A 85 5.25 34.17 -12.50
N LYS A 86 6.14 33.24 -12.86
CA LYS A 86 7.25 33.53 -13.78
C LYS A 86 6.76 34.00 -15.14
N ARG A 87 5.71 33.43 -15.71
CA ARG A 87 5.13 33.85 -17.00
C ARG A 87 4.57 35.26 -16.95
N ARG A 88 3.94 35.62 -15.82
CA ARG A 88 3.26 36.92 -15.66
C ARG A 88 4.14 38.03 -15.07
N LYS A 89 5.41 37.75 -14.76
CA LYS A 89 6.35 38.74 -14.20
C LYS A 89 6.39 40.07 -14.98
N LYS A 90 6.42 40.02 -16.33
CA LYS A 90 6.46 41.22 -17.18
C LYS A 90 5.20 42.06 -17.04
N GLU A 91 4.02 41.45 -17.04
CA GLU A 91 2.74 42.15 -16.84
C GLU A 91 2.66 42.82 -15.47
N LEU A 92 3.11 42.11 -14.41
CA LEU A 92 3.16 42.67 -13.05
C LEU A 92 4.12 43.84 -12.97
N GLY A 93 5.26 43.79 -13.71
CA GLY A 93 6.17 44.89 -13.85
C GLY A 93 5.56 46.13 -14.52
N VAL A 94 4.77 45.94 -15.58
CA VAL A 94 4.06 47.03 -16.28
C VAL A 94 3.03 47.68 -15.34
N TYR A 95 2.28 46.91 -14.53
CA TYR A 95 1.35 47.47 -13.53
C TYR A 95 2.07 48.31 -12.48
N MET A 96 3.29 47.95 -12.07
CA MET A 96 4.11 48.75 -11.17
C MET A 96 4.56 50.05 -11.83
N MET A 97 4.94 50.02 -13.12
CA MET A 97 5.30 51.24 -13.86
C MET A 97 4.11 52.22 -14.02
N LEU A 98 2.90 51.69 -14.15
CA LEU A 98 1.66 52.47 -14.18
C LEU A 98 1.24 53.00 -12.79
N GLY A 99 2.10 52.87 -11.78
CA GLY A 99 1.90 53.46 -10.45
C GLY A 99 1.06 52.61 -9.48
N MET A 100 0.78 51.35 -9.80
CA MET A 100 0.06 50.49 -8.87
C MET A 100 0.95 50.09 -7.69
N LYS A 101 0.44 50.25 -6.45
CA LYS A 101 1.14 49.78 -5.25
C LYS A 101 1.28 48.27 -5.23
N LYS A 102 2.44 47.74 -4.78
CA LYS A 102 2.75 46.30 -4.70
C LYS A 102 1.65 45.47 -4.03
N GLY A 103 1.08 45.94 -2.92
CA GLY A 103 0.00 45.28 -2.20
C GLY A 103 -1.32 45.16 -3.00
N ARG A 104 -1.60 46.10 -3.93
CA ARG A 104 -2.75 46.01 -4.82
C ARG A 104 -2.54 44.99 -5.93
N ILE A 105 -1.33 44.94 -6.48
CA ILE A 105 -0.93 43.95 -7.49
C ILE A 105 -0.95 42.54 -6.90
N SER A 106 -0.41 42.40 -5.68
CA SER A 106 -0.40 41.10 -4.97
C SER A 106 -1.81 40.58 -4.72
N ARG A 107 -2.74 41.44 -4.25
CA ARG A 107 -4.15 41.05 -4.06
C ARG A 107 -4.88 40.73 -5.36
N LEU A 108 -4.55 41.45 -6.44
CA LEU A 108 -5.08 41.14 -7.78
C LEU A 108 -4.66 39.77 -8.25
N PHE A 109 -3.35 39.45 -8.18
CA PHE A 109 -2.80 38.16 -8.59
C PHE A 109 -3.30 37.00 -7.70
N ALA A 110 -3.38 37.21 -6.38
CA ALA A 110 -3.96 36.23 -5.46
C ALA A 110 -5.46 35.98 -5.76
N GLY A 111 -6.22 37.02 -6.11
CA GLY A 111 -7.62 36.88 -6.52
C GLY A 111 -7.81 36.15 -7.86
N GLU A 112 -6.93 36.36 -8.83
CA GLU A 112 -6.92 35.63 -10.10
C GLU A 112 -6.63 34.14 -9.89
N THR A 113 -5.60 33.80 -9.10
CA THR A 113 -5.26 32.41 -8.77
C THR A 113 -6.35 31.71 -7.97
N LEU A 114 -7.03 32.42 -7.06
CA LEU A 114 -8.16 31.89 -6.31
C LEU A 114 -9.37 31.63 -7.22
N CYS A 115 -9.69 32.55 -8.14
CA CYS A 115 -10.78 32.37 -9.10
C CYS A 115 -10.57 31.10 -9.96
N VAL A 116 -9.36 30.91 -10.51
CA VAL A 116 -9.00 29.71 -11.25
C VAL A 116 -9.08 28.48 -10.36
N GLY A 117 -8.63 28.59 -9.10
CA GLY A 117 -8.67 27.52 -8.10
C GLY A 117 -10.09 27.02 -7.80
N ILE A 118 -11.04 27.94 -7.62
CA ILE A 118 -12.46 27.58 -7.36
C ILE A 118 -13.06 26.87 -8.58
N ILE A 119 -12.80 27.36 -9.79
CA ILE A 119 -13.29 26.71 -11.02
C ILE A 119 -12.65 25.32 -11.16
N ALA A 120 -11.34 25.20 -10.91
CA ALA A 120 -10.62 23.93 -10.96
C ALA A 120 -11.11 22.94 -9.88
N LEU A 121 -11.47 23.41 -8.70
CA LEU A 121 -12.06 22.57 -7.65
C LEU A 121 -13.41 22.00 -8.11
N GLY A 122 -14.31 22.82 -8.64
CA GLY A 122 -15.60 22.36 -9.14
C GLY A 122 -15.49 21.36 -10.29
N THR A 123 -14.70 21.70 -11.32
CA THR A 123 -14.46 20.80 -12.46
C THR A 123 -13.69 19.54 -12.07
N GLY A 124 -12.73 19.66 -11.17
CA GLY A 124 -11.95 18.55 -10.64
C GLY A 124 -12.77 17.55 -9.82
N LEU A 125 -13.72 18.04 -9.01
CA LEU A 125 -14.65 17.19 -8.26
C LEU A 125 -15.60 16.43 -9.21
N LEU A 126 -16.10 17.08 -10.26
CA LEU A 126 -16.93 16.43 -11.28
C LEU A 126 -16.15 15.31 -12.00
N LEU A 127 -14.96 15.61 -12.51
CA LEU A 127 -14.10 14.61 -13.14
C LEU A 127 -13.67 13.52 -12.15
N GLY A 128 -13.38 13.88 -10.91
CA GLY A 128 -13.00 12.98 -9.83
C GLY A 128 -14.09 11.96 -9.51
N PHE A 129 -15.35 12.36 -9.54
CA PHE A 129 -16.49 11.46 -9.39
C PHE A 129 -16.49 10.38 -10.50
N PHE A 130 -16.28 10.74 -11.76
CA PHE A 130 -16.19 9.76 -12.86
C PHE A 130 -14.97 8.86 -12.71
N PHE A 131 -13.80 9.41 -12.39
CA PHE A 131 -12.58 8.62 -12.18
C PHE A 131 -12.70 7.68 -10.98
N SER A 132 -13.42 8.09 -9.93
CA SER A 132 -13.61 7.25 -8.74
C SER A 132 -14.33 5.94 -9.07
N GLN A 133 -15.31 5.96 -9.99
CA GLN A 133 -16.01 4.74 -10.42
C GLN A 133 -15.07 3.80 -11.17
N GLY A 134 -14.21 4.34 -12.05
CA GLY A 134 -13.18 3.54 -12.75
C GLY A 134 -12.15 2.93 -11.81
N PHE A 135 -11.62 3.70 -10.87
CA PHE A 135 -10.65 3.19 -9.88
C PHE A 135 -11.28 2.18 -8.93
N SER A 136 -12.55 2.36 -8.54
CA SER A 136 -13.27 1.39 -7.73
C SER A 136 -13.43 0.05 -8.43
N LEU A 137 -13.72 0.04 -9.75
CA LEU A 137 -13.77 -1.19 -10.54
C LEU A 137 -12.42 -1.89 -10.61
N ILE A 138 -11.33 -1.14 -10.79
CA ILE A 138 -9.97 -1.68 -10.81
C ILE A 138 -9.62 -2.26 -9.43
N ALA A 139 -9.95 -1.55 -8.35
CA ALA A 139 -9.70 -2.00 -6.99
C ALA A 139 -10.45 -3.31 -6.67
N LEU A 140 -11.75 -3.40 -7.01
CA LEU A 140 -12.53 -4.62 -6.81
C LEU A 140 -11.93 -5.82 -7.56
N ARG A 141 -11.45 -5.63 -8.79
CA ARG A 141 -10.76 -6.69 -9.54
C ARG A 141 -9.43 -7.10 -8.90
N LEU A 142 -8.64 -6.14 -8.42
CA LEU A 142 -7.35 -6.42 -7.76
C LEU A 142 -7.53 -7.21 -6.45
N PHE A 143 -8.58 -6.91 -5.69
CA PHE A 143 -8.89 -7.61 -4.44
C PHE A 143 -9.78 -8.84 -4.64
N ALA A 144 -10.06 -9.24 -5.90
CA ALA A 144 -10.91 -10.39 -6.27
C ALA A 144 -12.31 -10.36 -5.60
N ILE A 145 -12.85 -9.16 -5.38
CA ILE A 145 -14.18 -8.96 -4.82
C ILE A 145 -15.21 -9.09 -5.96
N ASN A 146 -16.34 -9.74 -5.70
CA ASN A 146 -17.36 -9.98 -6.71
C ASN A 146 -17.92 -8.67 -7.29
N LEU A 147 -17.89 -8.54 -8.61
CA LEU A 147 -18.31 -7.34 -9.34
C LEU A 147 -19.82 -7.06 -9.22
N GLU A 148 -20.63 -8.07 -8.88
CA GLU A 148 -22.08 -7.90 -8.67
C GLU A 148 -22.40 -6.98 -7.49
N LYS A 149 -21.47 -6.79 -6.55
CA LYS A 149 -21.58 -5.85 -5.43
C LYS A 149 -21.19 -4.40 -5.77
N PHE A 150 -20.79 -4.13 -7.02
CA PHE A 150 -20.47 -2.77 -7.44
C PHE A 150 -21.71 -1.89 -7.46
N ARG A 151 -21.65 -0.77 -6.76
CA ARG A 151 -22.66 0.30 -6.79
C ARG A 151 -21.99 1.63 -7.08
N ILE A 152 -22.67 2.47 -7.87
CA ILE A 152 -22.25 3.85 -8.08
C ILE A 152 -22.48 4.59 -6.77
N VAL A 153 -21.40 4.99 -6.10
CA VAL A 153 -21.48 5.65 -4.78
C VAL A 153 -20.88 7.04 -4.88
N PHE A 154 -21.60 7.99 -4.34
CA PHE A 154 -21.09 9.34 -4.09
C PHE A 154 -20.52 9.40 -2.67
N SER A 155 -19.21 9.56 -2.56
CA SER A 155 -18.54 9.66 -1.27
C SER A 155 -18.58 11.08 -0.73
N ALA A 156 -19.43 11.34 0.25
CA ALA A 156 -19.48 12.62 0.97
C ALA A 156 -18.23 12.80 1.86
N GLY A 157 -17.65 11.71 2.36
CA GLY A 157 -16.40 11.70 3.12
C GLY A 157 -15.22 12.21 2.29
N ALA A 158 -15.01 11.61 1.11
CA ALA A 158 -13.98 12.03 0.17
C ALA A 158 -14.18 13.48 -0.31
N LEU A 159 -15.43 13.90 -0.56
CA LEU A 159 -15.74 15.29 -0.92
C LEU A 159 -15.28 16.27 0.17
N ARG A 160 -15.68 16.03 1.42
CA ARG A 160 -15.30 16.88 2.56
C ARG A 160 -13.78 16.94 2.74
N GLN A 161 -13.12 15.80 2.69
CA GLN A 161 -11.66 15.72 2.84
C GLN A 161 -10.93 16.45 1.70
N THR A 162 -11.41 16.30 0.45
CA THR A 162 -10.85 16.99 -0.72
C THR A 162 -11.01 18.49 -0.60
N VAL A 163 -12.21 18.98 -0.31
CA VAL A 163 -12.47 20.42 -0.16
C VAL A 163 -11.61 21.02 0.96
N LEU A 164 -11.51 20.34 2.11
CA LEU A 164 -10.70 20.80 3.24
C LEU A 164 -9.20 20.84 2.88
N CYS A 165 -8.67 19.77 2.31
CA CYS A 165 -7.28 19.68 1.90
C CYS A 165 -6.91 20.79 0.89
N PHE A 166 -7.70 20.94 -0.16
CA PHE A 166 -7.45 21.98 -1.17
C PHE A 166 -7.65 23.40 -0.65
N THR A 167 -8.55 23.64 0.29
CA THR A 167 -8.68 24.93 0.96
C THR A 167 -7.39 25.29 1.70
N ILE A 168 -6.79 24.34 2.43
CA ILE A 168 -5.50 24.53 3.10
C ILE A 168 -4.39 24.83 2.08
N ILE A 169 -4.33 24.04 1.01
CA ILE A 169 -3.31 24.22 -0.05
C ILE A 169 -3.47 25.61 -0.69
N PHE A 170 -4.69 26.03 -1.05
CA PHE A 170 -4.93 27.36 -1.62
C PHE A 170 -4.56 28.48 -0.66
N PHE A 171 -4.80 28.32 0.63
CA PHE A 171 -4.37 29.30 1.63
C PHE A 171 -2.83 29.44 1.64
N ILE A 172 -2.11 28.34 1.61
CA ILE A 172 -0.63 28.34 1.54
C ILE A 172 -0.15 29.00 0.23
N VAL A 173 -0.77 28.64 -0.91
CA VAL A 173 -0.45 29.26 -2.22
C VAL A 173 -0.69 30.76 -2.19
N MET A 174 -1.79 31.22 -1.60
CA MET A 174 -2.13 32.62 -1.48
C MET A 174 -1.09 33.40 -0.65
N LEU A 175 -0.67 32.85 0.50
CA LEU A 175 0.41 33.43 1.31
C LEU A 175 1.71 33.52 0.55
N PHE A 176 2.05 32.43 -0.18
CA PHE A 176 3.25 32.40 -1.03
C PHE A 176 3.20 33.46 -2.13
N ASN A 177 2.06 33.63 -2.81
CA ASN A 177 1.86 34.63 -3.84
C ASN A 177 2.04 36.06 -3.31
N ILE A 178 1.43 36.34 -2.15
CA ILE A 178 1.53 37.66 -1.49
C ILE A 178 3.02 37.96 -1.20
N ARG A 179 3.72 37.01 -0.58
CA ARG A 179 5.14 37.18 -0.23
C ARG A 179 6.03 37.29 -1.46
N SER A 180 5.78 36.49 -2.48
CA SER A 180 6.58 36.46 -3.70
C SER A 180 6.47 37.76 -4.49
N VAL A 181 5.27 38.34 -4.63
CA VAL A 181 5.06 39.60 -5.37
C VAL A 181 5.59 40.82 -4.58
N THR A 182 5.43 40.84 -3.26
CA THR A 182 5.87 41.98 -2.43
C THR A 182 7.39 42.11 -2.34
N ASN A 183 8.12 41.00 -2.36
CA ASN A 183 9.58 40.96 -2.18
C ASN A 183 10.38 41.24 -3.47
N VAL A 184 9.73 41.21 -4.65
CA VAL A 184 10.46 41.41 -5.93
C VAL A 184 10.69 42.88 -6.20
N LYS A 185 11.89 43.22 -6.68
CA LYS A 185 12.27 44.59 -7.15
C LYS A 185 11.72 44.78 -8.56
N LEU A 186 11.31 46.02 -8.90
CA LEU A 186 10.80 46.37 -10.23
C LEU A 186 11.78 46.00 -11.35
N ILE A 187 13.06 46.28 -11.12
CA ILE A 187 14.14 46.00 -12.10
C ILE A 187 14.26 44.49 -12.40
N ASP A 188 14.06 43.65 -11.38
CA ASP A 188 14.11 42.18 -11.54
C ASP A 188 12.94 41.65 -12.37
N LEU A 189 11.76 42.29 -12.28
CA LEU A 189 10.55 41.92 -13.06
C LEU A 189 10.73 42.24 -14.55
N LEU A 190 11.38 43.34 -14.87
CA LEU A 190 11.56 43.81 -16.24
C LEU A 190 12.76 43.15 -16.94
N THR A 191 13.82 42.86 -16.19
CA THR A 191 15.11 42.36 -16.76
C THR A 191 15.29 40.85 -16.62
N ASP A 192 14.36 40.12 -15.98
CA ASP A 192 14.45 38.66 -15.72
C ASP A 192 14.69 37.85 -17.01
N GLY A 193 14.13 38.29 -18.14
CA GLY A 193 14.30 37.63 -19.44
C GLY A 193 15.66 37.95 -20.14
N ARG A 194 16.43 38.91 -19.61
CA ARG A 194 17.75 39.33 -20.16
C ARG A 194 18.92 38.94 -19.25
N LYS A 195 18.64 38.48 -18.02
CA LYS A 195 19.70 37.99 -17.13
C LYS A 195 20.26 36.70 -17.71
N ASN A 196 21.46 36.79 -18.29
CA ASN A 196 22.26 35.59 -18.56
C ASN A 196 22.57 34.93 -17.21
N GLU A 197 22.11 33.70 -17.03
CA GLU A 197 22.49 32.90 -15.87
C GLU A 197 24.01 32.73 -15.91
N SER A 198 24.72 33.43 -15.00
CA SER A 198 26.16 33.40 -14.95
C SER A 198 26.63 31.98 -14.61
N MET A 199 27.37 31.38 -15.52
CA MET A 199 28.14 30.17 -15.19
C MET A 199 29.29 30.59 -14.28
N GLN A 200 29.10 30.37 -12.97
CA GLN A 200 30.20 30.51 -12.01
C GLN A 200 31.27 29.46 -12.36
N ASN A 201 32.52 29.88 -12.37
CA ASN A 201 33.66 29.02 -12.64
C ASN A 201 33.87 28.09 -11.44
N GLU A 202 33.18 26.96 -11.43
CA GLU A 202 33.30 25.95 -10.36
C GLU A 202 34.52 25.06 -10.63
N ASN A 203 35.22 24.67 -9.58
CA ASN A 203 36.27 23.66 -9.64
C ASN A 203 35.77 22.43 -10.40
N ARG A 204 36.50 21.99 -11.43
CA ARG A 204 36.08 20.87 -12.29
C ARG A 204 35.94 19.54 -11.55
N ILE A 205 36.67 19.35 -10.45
CA ILE A 205 36.75 18.10 -9.71
C ILE A 205 35.54 17.93 -8.76
N LEU A 206 35.13 19.00 -8.09
CA LEU A 206 34.05 18.94 -7.08
C LEU A 206 32.72 18.35 -7.59
N PRO A 207 32.19 18.77 -8.76
CA PRO A 207 30.94 18.19 -9.28
C PRO A 207 31.05 16.70 -9.63
N VAL A 208 32.23 16.26 -10.11
CA VAL A 208 32.46 14.83 -10.40
C VAL A 208 32.49 14.02 -9.11
N CYS A 209 33.17 14.51 -8.07
CA CYS A 209 33.17 13.86 -6.76
C CYS A 209 31.75 13.78 -6.15
N LEU A 210 30.96 14.86 -6.26
CA LEU A 210 29.57 14.87 -5.80
C LEU A 210 28.69 13.90 -6.59
N PHE A 211 28.92 13.76 -7.90
CA PHE A 211 28.21 12.80 -8.73
C PHE A 211 28.55 11.35 -8.34
N LEU A 212 29.82 11.03 -8.14
CA LEU A 212 30.23 9.70 -7.68
C LEU A 212 29.69 9.40 -6.29
N LEU A 213 29.73 10.39 -5.38
CA LEU A 213 29.12 10.25 -4.04
C LEU A 213 27.61 10.00 -4.12
N SER A 214 26.90 10.66 -5.05
CA SER A 214 25.48 10.43 -5.25
C SER A 214 25.17 9.00 -5.69
N LEU A 215 25.94 8.45 -6.63
CA LEU A 215 25.80 7.05 -7.07
C LEU A 215 26.08 6.06 -5.92
N LEU A 216 27.09 6.38 -5.11
CA LEU A 216 27.42 5.58 -3.94
C LEU A 216 26.29 5.60 -2.90
N CYS A 217 25.71 6.75 -2.59
CA CYS A 217 24.56 6.89 -1.69
C CYS A 217 23.33 6.10 -2.20
N ILE A 218 23.02 6.19 -3.50
CA ILE A 218 21.92 5.44 -4.11
C ILE A 218 22.20 3.94 -4.08
N GLY A 219 23.45 3.53 -4.38
CA GLY A 219 23.87 2.13 -4.32
C GLY A 219 23.76 1.53 -2.91
N ILE A 220 24.21 2.27 -1.88
CA ILE A 220 24.07 1.87 -0.47
C ILE A 220 22.59 1.75 -0.10
N SER A 221 21.77 2.73 -0.48
CA SER A 221 20.33 2.69 -0.24
C SER A 221 19.69 1.44 -0.85
N ALA A 222 19.98 1.15 -2.12
CA ALA A 222 19.47 -0.04 -2.80
C ALA A 222 19.92 -1.35 -2.13
N ALA A 223 21.18 -1.44 -1.70
CA ALA A 223 21.71 -2.59 -0.99
C ALA A 223 21.03 -2.80 0.38
N LEU A 224 20.78 -1.71 1.12
CA LEU A 224 20.07 -1.75 2.41
C LEU A 224 18.61 -2.17 2.24
N PHE A 225 17.90 -1.66 1.24
CA PHE A 225 16.51 -2.08 0.96
C PHE A 225 16.43 -3.54 0.50
N ASN A 226 17.40 -4.00 -0.29
CA ASN A 226 17.42 -5.41 -0.74
C ASN A 226 17.69 -6.38 0.41
N LYS A 227 18.54 -5.99 1.38
CA LYS A 227 18.92 -6.84 2.52
C LYS A 227 17.86 -6.85 3.64
N ASN A 228 17.22 -5.70 3.93
CA ASN A 228 16.33 -5.53 5.08
C ASN A 228 14.85 -5.45 4.71
N GLY A 229 14.51 -5.50 3.41
CA GLY A 229 13.15 -5.27 2.92
C GLY A 229 12.76 -3.80 2.88
N VAL A 230 11.60 -3.53 2.27
CA VAL A 230 11.06 -2.17 2.06
C VAL A 230 10.11 -1.72 3.19
N LEU A 231 9.74 -2.64 4.08
CA LEU A 231 8.84 -2.33 5.20
C LEU A 231 9.64 -1.89 6.44
N PRO A 232 9.20 -0.81 7.13
CA PRO A 232 9.84 -0.39 8.36
C PRO A 232 9.63 -1.45 9.45
N SER A 233 10.73 -2.02 9.96
CA SER A 233 10.70 -2.85 11.15
C SER A 233 11.01 -1.97 12.37
N HIS A 234 10.28 -2.16 13.46
CA HIS A 234 10.40 -1.36 14.70
C HIS A 234 11.80 -1.41 15.35
N GLU A 235 12.64 -2.36 14.95
CA GLU A 235 13.93 -2.60 15.62
C GLU A 235 15.14 -2.00 14.91
N ASN A 236 15.02 -1.61 13.64
CA ASN A 236 16.18 -1.16 12.88
C ASN A 236 15.96 0.22 12.26
N ASN A 237 16.73 1.20 12.74
CA ASN A 237 16.85 2.52 12.09
C ASN A 237 17.45 2.45 10.67
N LEU A 238 17.77 1.25 10.16
CA LEU A 238 18.35 1.02 8.84
C LEU A 238 17.41 1.42 7.70
N PHE A 239 16.09 1.26 7.88
CA PHE A 239 15.11 1.75 6.92
C PHE A 239 15.16 3.27 6.78
N GLN A 240 15.22 4.00 7.90
CA GLN A 240 15.30 5.46 7.90
C GLN A 240 16.62 5.93 7.27
N LEU A 241 17.73 5.23 7.57
CA LEU A 241 19.04 5.51 6.98
C LEU A 241 19.04 5.29 5.46
N ALA A 242 18.44 4.17 4.99
CA ALA A 242 18.31 3.88 3.57
C ALA A 242 17.47 4.93 2.84
N ALA A 243 16.34 5.34 3.43
CA ALA A 243 15.48 6.39 2.87
C ALA A 243 16.21 7.76 2.83
N ALA A 244 16.91 8.13 3.90
CA ALA A 244 17.69 9.35 3.94
C ALA A 244 18.84 9.35 2.90
N ALA A 245 19.53 8.21 2.75
CA ALA A 245 20.56 8.04 1.73
C ALA A 245 20.02 8.15 0.31
N LEU A 246 18.82 7.63 0.04
CA LEU A 246 18.12 7.74 -1.25
C LEU A 246 17.81 9.21 -1.57
N VAL A 247 17.21 9.93 -0.63
CA VAL A 247 16.85 11.34 -0.81
C VAL A 247 18.09 12.21 -1.01
N ALA A 248 19.11 12.05 -0.17
CA ALA A 248 20.38 12.78 -0.28
C ALA A 248 21.10 12.45 -1.60
N GLY A 249 21.16 11.17 -1.97
CA GLY A 249 21.77 10.72 -3.21
C GLY A 249 21.07 11.30 -4.45
N THR A 250 19.74 11.28 -4.48
CA THR A 250 18.94 11.85 -5.58
C THR A 250 19.15 13.36 -5.70
N PHE A 251 19.18 14.08 -4.57
CA PHE A 251 19.44 15.52 -4.56
C PHE A 251 20.84 15.84 -5.09
N LEU A 252 21.89 15.17 -4.61
CA LEU A 252 23.27 15.34 -5.06
C LEU A 252 23.44 15.00 -6.55
N LEU A 253 22.72 13.97 -7.03
CA LEU A 253 22.75 13.57 -8.43
C LEU A 253 22.29 14.70 -9.35
N PHE A 254 21.11 15.25 -9.12
CA PHE A 254 20.59 16.33 -9.98
C PHE A 254 21.33 17.65 -9.80
N TYR A 255 21.86 17.92 -8.61
CA TYR A 255 22.72 19.09 -8.37
C TYR A 255 24.02 19.03 -9.21
N SER A 256 24.70 17.87 -9.20
CA SER A 256 25.97 17.68 -9.90
C SER A 256 25.80 17.40 -11.40
N LEU A 257 24.65 16.88 -11.82
CA LEU A 257 24.37 16.41 -13.18
C LEU A 257 24.64 17.47 -14.25
N SER A 258 24.29 18.75 -13.99
CA SER A 258 24.50 19.85 -14.92
C SER A 258 25.99 20.07 -15.22
N ALA A 259 26.83 20.08 -14.19
CA ALA A 259 28.27 20.32 -14.34
C ALA A 259 28.97 19.11 -14.99
N VAL A 260 28.59 17.88 -14.60
CA VAL A 260 29.12 16.64 -15.21
C VAL A 260 28.72 16.55 -16.68
N PHE A 261 27.43 16.83 -17.01
CA PHE A 261 26.97 16.89 -18.39
C PHE A 261 27.79 17.86 -19.25
N MET A 262 28.07 19.06 -18.73
CA MET A 262 28.89 20.06 -19.41
C MET A 262 30.32 19.59 -19.61
N GLN A 263 30.94 18.93 -18.62
CA GLN A 263 32.29 18.39 -18.71
C GLN A 263 32.39 17.26 -19.73
N VAL A 264 31.47 16.31 -19.70
CA VAL A 264 31.43 15.19 -20.66
C VAL A 264 31.19 15.68 -22.08
N ALA A 265 30.25 16.61 -22.28
CA ALA A 265 29.95 17.16 -23.58
C ALA A 265 31.14 17.98 -24.15
N SER A 266 31.84 18.76 -23.31
CA SER A 266 33.00 19.55 -23.73
C SER A 266 34.28 18.72 -23.93
N ALA A 267 34.39 17.55 -23.30
CA ALA A 267 35.50 16.61 -23.50
C ALA A 267 35.55 16.05 -24.92
N ARG A 268 34.38 15.87 -25.55
CA ARG A 268 34.27 15.42 -26.95
C ARG A 268 34.32 16.60 -27.91
N LYS A 269 35.52 17.13 -28.17
CA LYS A 269 35.77 18.36 -28.98
C LYS A 269 35.08 18.29 -30.35
N CYS A 270 35.12 17.14 -31.06
CA CYS A 270 34.50 16.99 -32.37
C CYS A 270 32.98 17.18 -32.34
N PHE A 271 32.31 16.76 -31.28
CA PHE A 271 30.86 16.95 -31.09
C PHE A 271 30.56 18.37 -30.61
N TYR A 272 31.30 18.85 -29.62
CA TYR A 272 31.05 20.13 -28.95
C TYR A 272 31.23 21.32 -29.89
N LEU A 273 32.29 21.31 -30.76
CA LEU A 273 32.61 22.41 -31.67
C LEU A 273 31.89 22.34 -33.02
N LYS A 274 31.05 21.32 -33.27
CA LYS A 274 30.32 21.15 -34.53
C LYS A 274 29.05 21.99 -34.54
N GLY A 275 29.01 23.04 -35.41
CA GLY A 275 27.82 23.88 -35.62
C GLY A 275 27.28 24.55 -34.35
N LEU A 276 25.99 24.39 -34.08
CA LEU A 276 25.28 25.00 -32.95
C LEU A 276 25.39 24.21 -31.64
N ASN A 277 26.11 23.08 -31.61
CA ASN A 277 26.16 22.21 -30.45
C ASN A 277 26.67 22.89 -29.18
N THR A 278 27.66 23.78 -29.30
CA THR A 278 28.15 24.56 -28.17
C THR A 278 27.06 25.39 -27.50
N PHE A 279 26.22 26.04 -28.33
CA PHE A 279 25.08 26.83 -27.84
C PHE A 279 24.04 25.94 -27.18
N LEU A 280 23.65 24.82 -27.82
CA LEU A 280 22.67 23.89 -27.32
C LEU A 280 23.09 23.25 -25.98
N VAL A 281 24.33 22.76 -25.91
CA VAL A 281 24.87 22.14 -24.68
C VAL A 281 24.90 23.13 -23.53
N ARG A 282 25.33 24.38 -23.76
CA ARG A 282 25.31 25.44 -22.74
C ARG A 282 23.90 25.79 -22.29
N GLN A 283 22.95 25.87 -23.22
CA GLN A 283 21.54 26.15 -22.91
C GLN A 283 20.89 25.02 -22.09
N ILE A 284 21.14 23.76 -22.46
CA ILE A 284 20.63 22.58 -21.72
C ILE A 284 21.25 22.53 -20.31
N GLY A 285 22.59 22.70 -20.20
CA GLY A 285 23.29 22.71 -18.93
C GLY A 285 22.78 23.77 -17.97
N SER A 286 22.58 24.99 -18.46
CA SER A 286 21.97 26.08 -17.67
C SER A 286 20.57 25.74 -17.19
N LYS A 287 19.71 25.14 -18.04
CA LYS A 287 18.36 24.74 -17.67
C LYS A 287 18.32 23.62 -16.62
N ILE A 288 19.21 22.62 -16.75
CA ILE A 288 19.33 21.56 -15.74
C ILE A 288 19.74 22.17 -14.40
N ARG A 289 20.73 23.06 -14.39
CA ARG A 289 21.24 23.73 -13.17
C ARG A 289 20.17 24.58 -12.50
N THR A 290 19.38 25.33 -13.25
CA THR A 290 18.33 26.19 -12.70
C THR A 290 17.16 25.40 -12.13
N ASN A 291 16.89 24.20 -12.69
CA ASN A 291 15.72 23.41 -12.33
C ASN A 291 16.03 22.15 -11.51
N TYR A 292 17.30 21.94 -11.07
CA TYR A 292 17.70 20.70 -10.39
C TYR A 292 16.81 20.36 -9.19
N LEU A 293 16.46 21.35 -8.37
CA LEU A 293 15.60 21.14 -7.19
C LEU A 293 14.21 20.64 -7.59
N VAL A 294 13.62 21.22 -8.63
CA VAL A 294 12.32 20.80 -9.14
C VAL A 294 12.38 19.38 -9.68
N VAL A 295 13.41 19.09 -10.49
CA VAL A 295 13.59 17.75 -11.05
C VAL A 295 13.83 16.72 -9.95
N THR A 296 14.62 17.06 -8.91
CA THR A 296 14.81 16.19 -7.73
C THR A 296 13.50 15.87 -7.05
N VAL A 297 12.68 16.88 -6.77
CA VAL A 297 11.39 16.68 -6.09
C VAL A 297 10.44 15.86 -6.97
N VAL A 298 10.32 16.18 -8.26
CA VAL A 298 9.48 15.41 -9.20
C VAL A 298 9.95 13.95 -9.27
N CYS A 299 11.25 13.71 -9.35
CA CYS A 299 11.82 12.37 -9.33
C CYS A 299 11.49 11.62 -8.02
N GLY A 300 11.66 12.29 -6.87
CA GLY A 300 11.29 11.74 -5.57
C GLY A 300 9.80 11.37 -5.49
N LEU A 301 8.93 12.25 -5.99
CA LEU A 301 7.48 12.01 -6.04
C LEU A 301 7.13 10.81 -6.93
N LEU A 302 7.73 10.71 -8.12
CA LEU A 302 7.55 9.56 -9.01
C LEU A 302 8.03 8.27 -8.35
N THR A 303 9.16 8.30 -7.67
CA THR A 303 9.68 7.14 -6.93
C THR A 303 8.69 6.70 -5.85
N ILE A 304 8.20 7.62 -5.02
CA ILE A 304 7.20 7.32 -3.99
C ILE A 304 5.93 6.72 -4.62
N THR A 305 5.45 7.30 -5.72
CA THR A 305 4.25 6.82 -6.41
C THR A 305 4.44 5.41 -6.96
N ILE A 306 5.57 5.13 -7.62
CA ILE A 306 5.88 3.80 -8.15
C ILE A 306 6.01 2.78 -7.01
N CYS A 307 6.70 3.14 -5.91
CA CYS A 307 6.79 2.28 -4.74
C CYS A 307 5.42 2.00 -4.12
N ALA A 308 4.57 3.01 -3.96
CA ALA A 308 3.23 2.86 -3.41
C ALA A 308 2.35 1.94 -4.27
N VAL A 309 2.35 2.11 -5.60
CA VAL A 309 1.62 1.24 -6.53
C VAL A 309 2.17 -0.19 -6.48
N SER A 310 3.49 -0.35 -6.48
CA SER A 310 4.12 -1.68 -6.43
C SER A 310 3.81 -2.42 -5.13
N ILE A 311 3.89 -1.73 -3.98
CA ILE A 311 3.55 -2.30 -2.67
C ILE A 311 2.06 -2.66 -2.64
N GLY A 312 1.18 -1.76 -3.08
CA GLY A 312 -0.26 -2.00 -3.12
C GLY A 312 -0.64 -3.21 -3.99
N ALA A 313 -0.11 -3.29 -5.21
CA ALA A 313 -0.35 -4.41 -6.11
C ALA A 313 0.21 -5.72 -5.56
N SER A 314 1.43 -5.70 -5.01
CA SER A 314 2.05 -6.89 -4.41
C SER A 314 1.26 -7.38 -3.19
N THR A 315 0.79 -6.46 -2.34
CA THR A 315 -0.03 -6.79 -1.17
C THR A 315 -1.37 -7.38 -1.60
N ALA A 316 -2.04 -6.80 -2.60
CA ALA A 316 -3.31 -7.31 -3.11
C ALA A 316 -3.15 -8.73 -3.69
N LEU A 317 -2.10 -8.99 -4.48
CA LEU A 317 -1.80 -10.31 -5.03
C LEU A 317 -1.45 -11.33 -3.92
N ALA A 318 -0.67 -10.91 -2.92
CA ALA A 318 -0.33 -11.77 -1.78
C ALA A 318 -1.57 -12.10 -0.94
N MET A 319 -2.42 -11.12 -0.65
CA MET A 319 -3.68 -11.34 0.07
C MET A 319 -4.63 -12.27 -0.70
N ASN A 320 -4.76 -12.07 -2.01
CA ASN A 320 -5.59 -12.94 -2.85
C ASN A 320 -5.08 -14.39 -2.84
N LYS A 321 -3.76 -14.59 -3.04
CA LYS A 321 -3.15 -15.92 -2.96
C LYS A 321 -3.29 -16.54 -1.57
N MET A 322 -3.09 -15.75 -0.52
CA MET A 322 -3.25 -16.18 0.87
C MET A 322 -4.72 -16.55 1.17
N SER A 323 -5.67 -15.76 0.71
CA SER A 323 -7.10 -16.06 0.85
C SER A 323 -7.45 -17.39 0.17
N GLN A 324 -7.03 -17.58 -1.08
CA GLN A 324 -7.27 -18.84 -1.80
C GLN A 324 -6.66 -20.07 -1.10
N SER A 325 -5.48 -19.92 -0.51
CA SER A 325 -4.84 -21.02 0.22
C SER A 325 -5.48 -21.29 1.59
N ALA A 326 -6.02 -20.26 2.23
CA ALA A 326 -6.63 -20.34 3.56
C ALA A 326 -8.09 -20.75 3.54
N THR A 327 -8.78 -20.64 2.38
CA THR A 327 -10.18 -20.97 2.21
C THR A 327 -10.37 -22.04 1.11
N PRO A 328 -9.86 -23.27 1.32
CA PRO A 328 -9.96 -24.33 0.34
C PRO A 328 -11.35 -24.99 0.28
N TYR A 329 -12.24 -24.66 1.21
CA TYR A 329 -13.62 -25.16 1.31
C TYR A 329 -14.60 -24.01 1.14
N ASP A 330 -15.86 -24.32 0.76
CA ASP A 330 -16.91 -23.32 0.61
C ASP A 330 -17.53 -22.92 1.96
N LEU A 331 -17.63 -23.88 2.88
CA LEU A 331 -18.09 -23.65 4.26
C LEU A 331 -17.28 -24.50 5.23
N ASN A 332 -17.04 -23.96 6.42
CA ASN A 332 -16.41 -24.64 7.54
C ASN A 332 -17.18 -24.29 8.82
N VAL A 333 -17.72 -25.27 9.49
CA VAL A 333 -18.44 -25.13 10.76
C VAL A 333 -17.55 -25.72 11.85
N LEU A 334 -17.23 -24.92 12.86
CA LEU A 334 -16.39 -25.33 13.99
C LEU A 334 -17.26 -25.50 15.23
N SER A 335 -17.03 -26.56 15.99
CA SER A 335 -17.58 -26.79 17.31
C SER A 335 -16.44 -27.02 18.30
N ASN A 336 -16.45 -26.27 19.38
CA ASN A 336 -15.48 -26.44 20.46
C ASN A 336 -15.99 -27.48 21.44
N VAL A 337 -15.29 -28.62 21.53
CA VAL A 337 -15.74 -29.77 22.31
C VAL A 337 -15.90 -29.46 23.81
N SER A 338 -15.10 -28.58 24.35
CA SER A 338 -15.16 -28.16 25.75
C SER A 338 -16.41 -27.35 26.10
N VAL A 339 -17.03 -26.69 25.09
CA VAL A 339 -18.23 -25.85 25.26
C VAL A 339 -19.49 -26.58 24.76
N ASP A 340 -19.41 -27.17 23.58
CA ASP A 340 -20.57 -27.71 22.84
C ASP A 340 -20.74 -29.24 23.01
N GLY A 341 -19.75 -29.91 23.61
CA GLY A 341 -19.65 -31.34 23.68
C GLY A 341 -19.15 -32.02 22.40
N ASP A 342 -18.81 -33.29 22.47
CA ASP A 342 -18.36 -34.07 21.30
C ASP A 342 -19.56 -34.51 20.46
N SER A 343 -20.02 -33.65 19.54
CA SER A 343 -21.19 -33.86 18.72
C SER A 343 -20.86 -34.03 17.24
N ASP A 344 -21.67 -34.81 16.54
CA ASP A 344 -21.71 -34.78 15.07
C ASP A 344 -22.38 -33.47 14.64
N ILE A 345 -21.57 -32.57 14.06
CA ILE A 345 -22.03 -31.25 13.64
C ILE A 345 -23.12 -31.36 12.57
N ALA A 346 -23.02 -32.32 11.64
CA ALA A 346 -24.02 -32.48 10.58
C ALA A 346 -25.37 -32.94 11.18
N ALA A 347 -25.35 -33.87 12.13
CA ALA A 347 -26.55 -34.31 12.85
C ALA A 347 -27.15 -33.19 13.71
N TYR A 348 -26.31 -32.40 14.38
CA TYR A 348 -26.75 -31.24 15.18
C TYR A 348 -27.45 -30.19 14.31
N LEU A 349 -26.87 -29.84 13.17
CA LEU A 349 -27.47 -28.88 12.23
C LEU A 349 -28.78 -29.38 11.66
N ALA A 350 -28.86 -30.68 11.31
CA ALA A 350 -30.08 -31.29 10.81
C ALA A 350 -31.22 -31.27 11.86
N ALA A 351 -30.90 -31.46 13.16
CA ALA A 351 -31.86 -31.36 14.26
C ALA A 351 -32.42 -29.93 14.45
N HIS A 352 -31.72 -28.90 13.93
CA HIS A 352 -32.14 -27.50 13.96
C HIS A 352 -32.64 -26.99 12.58
N ASP A 353 -33.15 -27.90 11.73
CA ASP A 353 -33.69 -27.61 10.40
C ASP A 353 -32.68 -27.03 9.40
N ILE A 354 -31.39 -27.14 9.67
CA ILE A 354 -30.30 -26.69 8.77
C ILE A 354 -29.78 -27.91 8.02
N THR A 355 -30.28 -28.14 6.80
CA THR A 355 -29.89 -29.30 5.99
C THR A 355 -28.84 -28.91 4.96
N ILE A 356 -27.55 -29.09 5.30
CA ILE A 356 -26.41 -28.81 4.41
C ILE A 356 -26.35 -29.81 3.25
N SER A 357 -26.77 -31.07 3.45
CA SER A 357 -26.70 -32.14 2.44
C SER A 357 -27.43 -31.83 1.13
N ASN A 358 -28.41 -30.91 1.14
CA ASN A 358 -29.16 -30.53 -0.06
C ASN A 358 -28.33 -29.68 -1.05
N TYR A 359 -27.24 -29.12 -0.60
CA TYR A 359 -26.40 -28.17 -1.36
C TYR A 359 -24.95 -28.62 -1.45
N ALA A 360 -24.56 -29.59 -0.64
CA ALA A 360 -23.18 -30.02 -0.55
C ALA A 360 -22.88 -31.12 -1.59
N LYS A 361 -21.79 -30.91 -2.34
CA LYS A 361 -21.18 -31.93 -3.18
C LYS A 361 -20.42 -32.96 -2.34
N ALA A 362 -19.76 -32.51 -1.29
CA ALA A 362 -19.00 -33.32 -0.36
C ALA A 362 -19.01 -32.68 1.03
N THR A 363 -19.07 -33.51 2.07
CA THR A 363 -18.96 -33.10 3.47
C THR A 363 -18.06 -34.08 4.20
N GLU A 364 -17.14 -33.57 5.01
CA GLU A 364 -16.25 -34.35 5.86
C GLU A 364 -16.15 -33.70 7.24
N GLN A 365 -16.25 -34.49 8.30
CA GLN A 365 -15.97 -34.00 9.65
C GLN A 365 -14.61 -34.52 10.10
N ILE A 366 -13.77 -33.60 10.58
CA ILE A 366 -12.44 -33.89 11.13
C ILE A 366 -12.40 -33.43 12.59
N SER A 367 -11.49 -34.02 13.38
CA SER A 367 -11.27 -33.64 14.77
C SER A 367 -9.83 -33.20 14.99
N VAL A 368 -9.67 -32.13 15.78
CA VAL A 368 -8.38 -31.66 16.26
C VAL A 368 -8.30 -31.92 17.76
N TYR A 369 -7.16 -32.38 18.20
CA TYR A 369 -6.87 -32.79 19.57
C TYR A 369 -5.83 -31.87 20.20
N GLU A 370 -5.71 -31.91 21.52
CA GLU A 370 -4.64 -31.25 22.28
C GLU A 370 -3.57 -32.27 22.70
N ALA A 371 -2.31 -31.91 22.49
CA ALA A 371 -1.19 -32.68 23.03
C ALA A 371 -1.04 -32.48 24.55
N ASP A 372 -0.32 -33.37 25.20
CA ASP A 372 0.09 -33.24 26.60
C ASP A 372 1.20 -32.19 26.82
N MET A 373 1.65 -31.54 25.75
CA MET A 373 2.72 -30.54 25.73
C MET A 373 2.26 -29.19 25.24
N THR A 374 2.96 -28.14 25.69
CA THR A 374 2.73 -26.75 25.27
C THR A 374 3.66 -26.32 24.14
N TYR A 375 3.32 -25.23 23.45
CA TYR A 375 4.24 -24.65 22.46
C TYR A 375 5.53 -24.13 23.10
N SER A 376 5.51 -23.74 24.39
CA SER A 376 6.72 -23.33 25.13
C SER A 376 7.70 -24.48 25.24
N GLU A 377 7.24 -25.70 25.53
CA GLU A 377 8.04 -26.92 25.56
C GLU A 377 8.55 -27.30 24.16
N LEU A 378 7.68 -27.21 23.14
CA LEU A 378 8.09 -27.46 21.75
C LEU A 378 9.17 -26.48 21.25
N PHE A 379 9.18 -25.24 21.77
CA PHE A 379 10.16 -24.21 21.43
C PHE A 379 11.34 -24.14 22.40
N GLU A 380 11.51 -25.12 23.28
CA GLU A 380 12.59 -25.13 24.27
C GLU A 380 13.96 -24.89 23.63
N GLY A 381 14.76 -24.01 24.27
CA GLY A 381 16.07 -23.61 23.73
C GLY A 381 16.05 -22.54 22.66
N GLN A 382 14.89 -22.09 22.18
CA GLN A 382 14.77 -21.03 21.18
C GLN A 382 14.48 -19.66 21.82
N LYS A 383 15.11 -18.60 21.29
CA LYS A 383 14.73 -17.22 21.61
C LYS A 383 13.51 -16.84 20.75
N VAL A 384 12.33 -17.10 21.28
CA VAL A 384 11.09 -16.82 20.58
C VAL A 384 10.69 -15.36 20.78
N LYS A 385 10.34 -14.69 19.68
CA LYS A 385 9.83 -13.33 19.68
C LYS A 385 8.54 -13.31 18.87
N PHE A 386 7.41 -13.33 19.55
CA PHE A 386 6.11 -13.30 18.93
C PHE A 386 5.62 -11.88 18.65
N TRP A 387 4.68 -11.77 17.71
CA TRP A 387 3.85 -10.59 17.56
C TRP A 387 2.91 -10.47 18.78
N PRO A 388 2.46 -9.25 19.16
CA PRO A 388 1.56 -9.09 20.31
C PRO A 388 0.30 -9.96 20.26
N ILE A 389 -0.19 -10.29 19.06
CA ILE A 389 -1.35 -11.17 18.85
C ILE A 389 -1.05 -12.64 19.25
N ASP A 390 0.21 -13.02 19.28
CA ASP A 390 0.67 -14.39 19.54
C ASP A 390 1.29 -14.56 20.94
N GLU A 391 1.19 -13.56 21.84
CA GLU A 391 1.78 -13.59 23.18
C GLU A 391 1.34 -14.79 24.03
N LYS A 392 0.10 -15.29 23.80
CA LYS A 392 -0.45 -16.44 24.52
C LYS A 392 -0.14 -17.80 23.89
N VAL A 393 0.44 -17.83 22.70
CA VAL A 393 0.76 -19.09 22.00
C VAL A 393 1.70 -19.99 22.80
N PRO A 394 2.73 -19.50 23.49
CA PRO A 394 3.62 -20.35 24.30
C PRO A 394 2.88 -21.15 25.37
N ASP A 395 1.85 -20.57 25.97
CA ASP A 395 1.10 -21.19 27.09
C ASP A 395 -0.01 -22.13 26.59
N SER A 396 -0.27 -22.15 25.29
CA SER A 396 -1.30 -23.04 24.70
C SER A 396 -0.73 -24.42 24.47
N LYS A 397 -1.57 -25.43 24.58
CA LYS A 397 -1.24 -26.81 24.19
C LYS A 397 -1.04 -26.91 22.68
N VAL A 398 -0.17 -27.80 22.25
CA VAL A 398 0.09 -28.04 20.82
C VAL A 398 -1.08 -28.79 20.20
N SER A 399 -1.59 -28.29 19.08
CA SER A 399 -2.67 -28.93 18.33
C SER A 399 -2.16 -30.22 17.67
N VAL A 400 -3.01 -31.26 17.66
CA VAL A 400 -2.74 -32.58 17.08
C VAL A 400 -3.86 -32.95 16.12
N ILE A 401 -3.52 -33.53 14.98
CA ILE A 401 -4.48 -34.09 14.04
C ILE A 401 -4.06 -35.50 13.63
N SER A 402 -5.04 -36.41 13.45
CA SER A 402 -4.77 -37.73 12.92
C SER A 402 -4.39 -37.67 11.43
N ILE A 403 -3.57 -38.62 10.98
CA ILE A 403 -3.21 -38.70 9.55
C ILE A 403 -4.45 -38.98 8.68
N SER A 404 -5.43 -39.74 9.19
CA SER A 404 -6.66 -40.02 8.46
C SER A 404 -7.54 -38.78 8.33
N ASP A 405 -7.67 -37.95 9.38
CA ASP A 405 -8.40 -36.69 9.32
C ASP A 405 -7.76 -35.70 8.37
N LEU A 406 -6.46 -35.56 8.44
CA LEU A 406 -5.72 -34.72 7.50
C LEU A 406 -5.93 -35.18 6.06
N ASN A 407 -5.83 -36.48 5.79
CA ASN A 407 -6.01 -37.01 4.44
C ASN A 407 -7.46 -36.84 3.93
N ARG A 408 -8.48 -36.92 4.80
CA ARG A 408 -9.87 -36.60 4.43
C ARG A 408 -9.98 -35.13 4.02
N ALA A 409 -9.38 -34.23 4.80
CA ALA A 409 -9.36 -32.79 4.49
C ALA A 409 -8.61 -32.51 3.17
N LEU A 410 -7.49 -33.18 2.91
CA LEU A 410 -6.73 -33.04 1.67
C LEU A 410 -7.47 -33.62 0.45
N ALA A 411 -8.17 -34.73 0.62
CA ALA A 411 -8.96 -35.35 -0.45
C ALA A 411 -10.07 -34.41 -0.96
N MET A 412 -10.72 -33.67 -0.07
CA MET A 412 -11.68 -32.63 -0.45
C MET A 412 -11.05 -31.52 -1.30
N GLN A 413 -9.75 -31.26 -1.13
CA GLN A 413 -8.99 -30.28 -1.92
C GLN A 413 -8.43 -30.87 -3.23
N ASN A 414 -8.72 -32.13 -3.56
CA ASN A 414 -8.14 -32.91 -4.66
C ASN A 414 -6.60 -33.01 -4.57
N LYS A 415 -6.04 -33.03 -3.36
CA LYS A 415 -4.61 -33.23 -3.09
C LYS A 415 -4.31 -34.72 -2.85
N ALA A 416 -3.07 -35.10 -3.12
CA ALA A 416 -2.61 -36.47 -2.85
C ALA A 416 -2.54 -36.74 -1.34
N PRO A 417 -2.87 -37.95 -0.89
CA PRO A 417 -2.77 -38.32 0.52
C PRO A 417 -1.29 -38.35 0.96
N ILE A 418 -1.07 -37.98 2.21
CA ILE A 418 0.22 -38.06 2.87
C ILE A 418 0.31 -39.42 3.57
N THR A 419 1.46 -40.10 3.43
CA THR A 419 1.72 -41.37 4.10
C THR A 419 2.54 -41.13 5.37
N LEU A 420 2.10 -41.76 6.47
CA LEU A 420 2.80 -41.72 7.76
C LEU A 420 2.82 -43.17 8.32
N ASN A 421 3.99 -43.65 8.74
CA ASN A 421 4.11 -44.95 9.36
C ASN A 421 3.77 -44.87 10.85
N ASP A 422 3.35 -46.01 11.43
CA ASP A 422 3.19 -46.14 12.87
C ASP A 422 4.50 -45.81 13.60
N GLY A 423 4.39 -44.98 14.64
CA GLY A 423 5.56 -44.51 15.38
C GLY A 423 6.28 -43.32 14.80
N GLN A 424 5.74 -42.67 13.77
CA GLN A 424 6.28 -41.45 13.18
C GLN A 424 5.35 -40.25 13.39
N TYR A 425 5.93 -39.05 13.33
CA TYR A 425 5.15 -37.79 13.33
C TYR A 425 5.62 -36.86 12.22
N LEU A 426 4.75 -35.92 11.84
CA LEU A 426 5.02 -34.77 10.98
C LEU A 426 4.59 -33.48 11.69
N LEU A 427 5.15 -32.36 11.28
CA LEU A 427 4.70 -31.02 11.71
C LEU A 427 4.10 -30.27 10.53
N ASN A 428 2.94 -29.68 10.75
CA ASN A 428 2.30 -28.76 9.82
C ASN A 428 2.30 -27.34 10.42
N CYS A 429 2.60 -26.33 9.60
CA CYS A 429 2.50 -24.93 9.99
C CYS A 429 2.39 -24.07 8.73
N ASN A 430 1.26 -23.44 8.52
CA ASN A 430 1.05 -22.50 7.40
C ASN A 430 1.05 -21.03 7.82
N TYR A 431 1.24 -20.75 9.12
CA TYR A 431 1.29 -19.39 9.66
C TYR A 431 2.72 -18.85 9.73
N ASN A 432 3.01 -17.79 9.00
CA ASN A 432 4.36 -17.21 8.91
C ASN A 432 4.90 -16.69 10.26
N GLY A 433 4.04 -16.33 11.20
CA GLY A 433 4.44 -15.83 12.53
C GLY A 433 5.19 -16.86 13.37
N THR A 434 4.84 -18.13 13.25
CA THR A 434 5.43 -19.25 14.01
C THR A 434 6.27 -20.20 13.15
N TYR A 435 6.13 -20.19 11.83
CA TYR A 435 6.78 -21.15 10.92
C TYR A 435 8.26 -21.36 11.19
N ARG A 436 9.04 -20.28 11.37
CA ARG A 436 10.49 -20.38 11.63
C ARG A 436 10.81 -21.11 12.94
N TYR A 437 9.96 -20.98 13.93
CA TYR A 437 10.13 -21.63 15.25
C TYR A 437 9.75 -23.09 15.18
N ILE A 438 8.67 -23.41 14.46
CA ILE A 438 8.25 -24.80 14.19
C ILE A 438 9.29 -25.52 13.34
N ALA A 439 9.85 -24.86 12.33
CA ALA A 439 10.92 -25.45 11.51
C ALA A 439 12.20 -25.70 12.33
N ALA A 440 12.54 -24.83 13.26
CA ALA A 440 13.66 -25.05 14.18
C ALA A 440 13.35 -26.14 15.22
N ALA A 441 12.11 -26.19 15.74
CA ALA A 441 11.66 -27.24 16.65
C ALA A 441 11.72 -28.62 15.99
N LEU A 442 11.31 -28.74 14.72
CA LEU A 442 11.43 -29.99 13.97
C LEU A 442 12.88 -30.50 13.88
N GLN A 443 13.85 -29.60 13.80
CA GLN A 443 15.27 -29.97 13.76
C GLN A 443 15.83 -30.35 15.13
N SER A 444 15.33 -29.71 16.21
CA SER A 444 15.79 -29.99 17.58
C SER A 444 15.14 -31.22 18.22
N HIS A 445 14.00 -31.69 17.69
CA HIS A 445 13.26 -32.83 18.22
C HIS A 445 13.21 -33.98 17.23
N PRO A 446 14.23 -34.85 17.16
CA PRO A 446 14.18 -36.07 16.33
C PRO A 446 13.12 -37.07 16.80
N GLU A 447 12.79 -37.01 18.09
CA GLU A 447 11.75 -37.79 18.76
C GLU A 447 10.88 -36.87 19.60
N ILE A 448 9.57 -37.18 19.69
CA ILE A 448 8.60 -36.45 20.49
C ILE A 448 7.66 -37.46 21.17
N THR A 449 7.24 -37.17 22.40
CA THR A 449 6.28 -38.02 23.12
C THR A 449 4.93 -37.33 23.18
N VAL A 450 3.87 -37.99 22.65
CA VAL A 450 2.50 -37.47 22.62
C VAL A 450 1.56 -38.61 23.01
N GLY A 451 0.63 -38.36 23.94
CA GLY A 451 -0.29 -39.38 24.44
C GLY A 451 0.41 -40.60 25.04
N GLY A 452 1.59 -40.42 25.62
CA GLY A 452 2.41 -41.51 26.18
C GLY A 452 3.15 -42.36 25.15
N VAL A 453 3.06 -42.03 23.85
CA VAL A 453 3.75 -42.73 22.74
C VAL A 453 4.91 -41.88 22.24
N THR A 454 6.10 -42.48 22.14
CA THR A 454 7.27 -41.81 21.55
C THR A 454 7.27 -42.03 20.05
N LEU A 455 7.28 -40.92 19.30
CA LEU A 455 7.20 -40.88 17.84
C LEU A 455 8.51 -40.32 17.27
N GLN A 456 8.96 -40.86 16.16
CA GLN A 456 10.13 -40.40 15.42
C GLN A 456 9.73 -39.46 14.30
N ARG A 457 10.58 -38.49 14.00
CA ARG A 457 10.38 -37.57 12.89
C ARG A 457 10.36 -38.32 11.54
N ALA A 458 9.29 -38.15 10.74
CA ALA A 458 9.17 -38.78 9.43
C ALA A 458 9.91 -38.00 8.33
N GLU A 459 9.85 -36.66 8.35
CA GLU A 459 10.46 -35.78 7.36
C GLU A 459 11.19 -34.60 8.00
N ASP A 460 12.19 -34.06 7.29
CA ASP A 460 12.98 -32.90 7.72
C ASP A 460 12.32 -31.54 7.36
N LYS A 461 11.14 -31.58 6.79
CA LYS A 461 10.43 -30.38 6.31
C LYS A 461 9.07 -30.27 6.95
N VAL A 462 8.73 -29.05 7.38
CA VAL A 462 7.40 -28.69 7.90
C VAL A 462 6.43 -28.61 6.72
N LEU A 463 5.28 -29.25 6.83
CA LEU A 463 4.19 -29.15 5.89
C LEU A 463 3.51 -27.79 5.99
N GLN A 464 2.87 -27.35 4.92
CA GLN A 464 2.14 -26.07 4.86
C GLN A 464 0.72 -26.26 4.33
N GLU A 465 0.05 -27.30 4.82
CA GLU A 465 -1.31 -27.66 4.39
C GLU A 465 -2.38 -26.94 5.22
N THR A 466 -3.50 -26.62 4.58
CA THR A 466 -4.67 -26.05 5.25
C THR A 466 -5.74 -27.13 5.39
N TYR A 467 -6.04 -27.53 6.61
CA TYR A 467 -7.06 -28.54 6.91
C TYR A 467 -8.31 -27.93 7.58
N ILE A 468 -8.18 -26.75 8.20
CA ILE A 468 -9.28 -25.94 8.72
C ILE A 468 -9.21 -24.56 8.08
N MET A 469 -10.34 -24.08 7.61
CA MET A 469 -10.48 -22.75 7.03
C MET A 469 -10.61 -21.71 8.15
N THR A 470 -9.85 -20.62 8.02
CA THR A 470 -9.96 -19.49 8.93
C THR A 470 -10.21 -18.19 8.16
N SER A 471 -11.01 -17.31 8.74
CA SER A 471 -11.35 -16.03 8.16
C SER A 471 -10.18 -15.01 8.15
N VAL A 472 -9.09 -15.33 8.87
CA VAL A 472 -7.91 -14.43 9.04
C VAL A 472 -6.78 -14.79 8.08
N GLY A 473 -6.94 -15.82 7.26
CA GLY A 473 -5.88 -16.36 6.41
C GLY A 473 -5.24 -17.62 7.01
N ASN A 474 -4.06 -17.98 6.56
CA ASN A 474 -3.33 -19.12 7.10
C ASN A 474 -3.00 -18.90 8.57
N ASN A 475 -3.57 -19.72 9.47
CA ASN A 475 -3.50 -19.51 10.91
C ASN A 475 -3.08 -20.77 11.70
N ASP A 476 -2.64 -21.84 11.02
CA ASP A 476 -2.05 -22.98 11.70
C ASP A 476 -0.68 -22.62 12.25
N ARG A 477 -0.61 -22.46 13.57
CA ARG A 477 0.58 -22.04 14.33
C ARG A 477 1.59 -23.15 14.54
N GLY A 478 1.22 -24.38 14.20
CA GLY A 478 2.03 -25.58 14.33
C GLY A 478 1.17 -26.73 14.86
N THR A 479 0.87 -27.70 14.02
CA THR A 479 0.07 -28.86 14.36
C THR A 479 0.92 -30.13 14.20
N LEU A 480 0.85 -31.02 15.18
CA LEU A 480 1.42 -32.36 15.12
C LEU A 480 0.47 -33.28 14.34
N ILE A 481 1.02 -33.96 13.35
CA ILE A 481 0.31 -34.99 12.59
C ILE A 481 0.83 -36.34 13.11
N VAL A 482 -0.08 -37.16 13.60
CA VAL A 482 0.25 -38.43 14.24
C VAL A 482 -0.60 -39.57 13.67
N PRO A 483 -0.19 -40.85 13.85
CA PRO A 483 -1.05 -42.00 13.53
C PRO A 483 -2.35 -41.99 14.33
N ASP A 484 -3.42 -42.56 13.77
CA ASP A 484 -4.78 -42.60 14.40
C ASP A 484 -4.77 -43.29 15.76
N SER A 485 -3.87 -44.26 15.98
CA SER A 485 -3.72 -44.95 17.26
C SER A 485 -3.32 -44.03 18.42
N VAL A 486 -2.61 -42.93 18.15
CA VAL A 486 -2.14 -41.97 19.16
C VAL A 486 -3.28 -41.04 19.58
N THR A 487 -4.10 -40.61 18.65
CA THR A 487 -5.19 -39.66 18.93
C THR A 487 -6.27 -40.26 19.83
N ALA A 488 -6.40 -41.59 19.90
CA ALA A 488 -7.36 -42.28 20.78
C ALA A 488 -7.16 -41.99 22.29
N SER A 489 -5.96 -41.60 22.70
CA SER A 489 -5.60 -41.23 24.07
C SER A 489 -5.66 -39.74 24.38
N LEU A 490 -5.89 -38.88 23.37
CA LEU A 490 -5.89 -37.43 23.51
C LEU A 490 -7.30 -36.86 23.65
N GLU A 491 -7.37 -35.70 24.31
CA GLU A 491 -8.60 -34.94 24.43
C GLU A 491 -8.89 -34.20 23.12
N LYS A 492 -10.15 -34.27 22.65
CA LYS A 492 -10.59 -33.49 21.51
C LYS A 492 -10.77 -32.03 21.93
N ASP A 493 -10.24 -31.10 21.10
CA ASP A 493 -10.42 -29.67 21.26
C ASP A 493 -11.51 -29.12 20.34
N VAL A 494 -11.41 -29.39 19.05
CA VAL A 494 -12.32 -28.85 18.03
C VAL A 494 -12.75 -29.93 17.06
N ASN A 495 -14.06 -29.97 16.77
CA ASN A 495 -14.61 -30.65 15.62
C ASN A 495 -14.85 -29.63 14.49
N ALA A 496 -14.49 -29.99 13.26
CA ALA A 496 -14.68 -29.15 12.08
C ALA A 496 -15.45 -29.91 10.99
N LEU A 497 -16.60 -29.41 10.61
CA LEU A 497 -17.34 -29.88 9.43
C LEU A 497 -16.89 -29.05 8.22
N LEU A 498 -16.29 -29.72 7.24
CA LEU A 498 -15.82 -29.16 5.98
C LEU A 498 -16.86 -29.44 4.91
N VAL A 499 -17.22 -28.43 4.12
CA VAL A 499 -18.27 -28.53 3.10
C VAL A 499 -17.78 -27.95 1.78
N GLN A 500 -18.01 -28.70 0.70
CA GLN A 500 -17.89 -28.18 -0.67
C GLN A 500 -19.28 -28.19 -1.32
N TYR A 501 -19.65 -27.08 -1.95
CA TYR A 501 -20.92 -26.95 -2.65
C TYR A 501 -20.84 -27.43 -4.09
N GLU A 502 -22.00 -27.79 -4.65
CA GLU A 502 -22.11 -27.99 -6.08
C GLU A 502 -21.92 -26.66 -6.84
N PRO A 503 -21.29 -26.66 -8.04
CA PRO A 503 -20.97 -25.45 -8.78
C PRO A 503 -22.14 -24.52 -9.11
N ASN A 504 -23.38 -25.03 -9.04
CA ASN A 504 -24.62 -24.31 -9.34
C ASN A 504 -25.52 -24.13 -8.12
N ALA A 505 -25.05 -24.39 -6.92
CA ALA A 505 -25.82 -24.18 -5.72
C ALA A 505 -25.96 -22.69 -5.44
N ASP A 506 -27.14 -22.12 -5.69
CA ASP A 506 -27.52 -20.73 -5.36
C ASP A 506 -27.59 -20.49 -3.82
N CYS A 507 -26.65 -21.04 -3.08
CA CYS A 507 -26.58 -20.96 -1.61
C CYS A 507 -26.22 -19.57 -1.09
N ILE A 508 -25.71 -18.70 -1.96
CA ILE A 508 -25.16 -17.39 -1.56
C ILE A 508 -26.27 -16.40 -1.13
N TYR A 509 -27.51 -16.67 -1.45
CA TYR A 509 -28.60 -15.68 -1.27
C TYR A 509 -29.68 -16.04 -0.25
N ARG A 510 -29.62 -17.18 0.42
CA ARG A 510 -30.69 -17.62 1.35
C ARG A 510 -30.32 -17.85 2.81
N CYS A 511 -29.08 -17.64 3.23
CA CYS A 511 -28.86 -17.27 4.61
C CYS A 511 -29.41 -15.86 4.78
N SER A 512 -30.69 -15.74 5.12
CA SER A 512 -31.22 -14.47 5.60
C SER A 512 -30.34 -14.00 6.72
N SER A 513 -29.98 -12.72 6.69
CA SER A 513 -29.09 -12.03 7.63
C SER A 513 -29.45 -12.23 9.12
N ASP A 514 -30.60 -12.86 9.41
CA ASP A 514 -31.13 -13.03 10.75
C ASP A 514 -30.77 -14.39 11.39
N ALA A 515 -30.40 -15.40 10.60
CA ALA A 515 -30.02 -16.72 11.14
C ALA A 515 -28.50 -16.83 11.44
N CYS A 516 -27.65 -15.97 10.86
CA CYS A 516 -26.21 -15.97 11.11
C CYS A 516 -25.75 -15.08 12.28
N THR A 517 -26.66 -14.40 12.97
CA THR A 517 -26.35 -13.50 14.10
C THR A 517 -26.63 -14.10 15.46
N GLU A 518 -27.17 -15.33 15.55
CA GLU A 518 -27.47 -16.01 16.81
C GLU A 518 -26.54 -17.20 17.14
N PHE A 519 -25.41 -17.34 16.45
CA PHE A 519 -24.40 -18.33 16.80
C PHE A 519 -23.05 -17.67 17.13
#